data_2c21cc45d740c28603b0bd93f6369b7f
#
_entry.id   2c21cc45d740c28603b0bd93f6369b7f
#
_cell.length_a   1.000
_cell.length_b   1.000
_cell.length_c   1.000
_cell.angle_alpha   90.00
_cell.angle_beta   90.00
_cell.angle_gamma   90.00
#
_symmetry.space_group_name_H-M   'P 1'
#
loop_
_entity.id
_entity.type
_entity.pdbx_description
1 polymer ?
#
loop_
_entity_poly.entity_id
_entity_poly.type
_entity_poly.pdbx_seq_one_letter_code
_entity_poly.pdbx_strand_id
1 'polypeptide(L)'
;MVVLCDCRRMLTHSSGFRNFSWDEPDQKLRINFAPGSRYSYSGEGIILLQFAIEQGLGLKLGEEMQRRVFDRFGMTNTSMMWRPDFAKNLADGWKADGKVEPHDERSKTRAAGSMDTSIADMAKFAAGFMRGEGISAKSRAEMLKPQLPISTATQFPVMQPELPVAQRLKGLAVGLGVVTFDGAQGRGFFKGGHNDSTANMWACVEKGGRCVIVLSNDVRAETAFPKLIDGILGATGLPWRWEYGPAAR
;
A
#
# COMPACT_ATOMS: atom_id res chain seq x y z
N MET A 1 -1.73 -28.57 -13.60
CA MET A 1 -2.04 -28.03 -12.25
C MET A 1 -2.24 -26.54 -12.40
N VAL A 2 -3.50 -26.09 -12.47
CA VAL A 2 -3.82 -24.66 -12.53
C VAL A 2 -3.56 -24.09 -11.13
N VAL A 3 -2.43 -23.43 -10.94
CA VAL A 3 -2.17 -22.67 -9.72
C VAL A 3 -3.01 -21.42 -9.82
N LEU A 4 -4.15 -21.41 -9.16
CA LEU A 4 -5.04 -20.28 -9.10
C LEU A 4 -4.37 -19.14 -8.30
N CYS A 5 -3.88 -18.13 -8.99
CA CYS A 5 -3.55 -16.85 -8.40
C CYS A 5 -4.88 -16.12 -8.16
N ASP A 6 -5.46 -16.29 -7.00
CA ASP A 6 -6.73 -15.68 -6.61
C ASP A 6 -6.55 -14.24 -6.09
N CYS A 7 -7.67 -13.52 -5.93
CA CYS A 7 -7.67 -12.14 -5.44
C CYS A 7 -6.99 -12.00 -4.06
N ARG A 8 -7.09 -13.02 -3.20
CA ARG A 8 -6.45 -13.00 -1.88
C ARG A 8 -4.93 -12.97 -2.01
N ARG A 9 -4.36 -13.80 -2.89
CA ARG A 9 -2.91 -13.85 -3.13
C ARG A 9 -2.37 -12.58 -3.76
N MET A 10 -3.17 -11.89 -4.57
CA MET A 10 -2.83 -10.57 -5.10
C MET A 10 -2.82 -9.51 -3.99
N LEU A 11 -3.87 -9.45 -3.16
CA LEU A 11 -3.98 -8.50 -2.04
C LEU A 11 -2.95 -8.76 -0.93
N THR A 12 -2.47 -9.98 -0.77
CA THR A 12 -1.43 -10.34 0.20
C THR A 12 -0.02 -10.28 -0.37
N HIS A 13 0.15 -9.78 -1.60
CA HIS A 13 1.45 -9.76 -2.28
C HIS A 13 2.16 -11.12 -2.22
N SER A 14 1.40 -12.21 -2.40
CA SER A 14 1.91 -13.57 -2.42
C SER A 14 1.63 -14.29 -3.75
N SER A 15 1.41 -13.52 -4.80
CA SER A 15 1.10 -14.02 -6.15
C SER A 15 2.26 -14.75 -6.83
N GLY A 16 3.49 -14.46 -6.44
CA GLY A 16 4.70 -14.98 -7.08
C GLY A 16 5.23 -14.11 -8.22
N PHE A 17 4.57 -13.01 -8.56
CA PHE A 17 5.05 -12.05 -9.55
C PHE A 17 6.07 -11.10 -8.95
N ARG A 18 7.03 -10.63 -9.77
CA ARG A 18 7.88 -9.47 -9.44
C ARG A 18 7.03 -8.21 -9.25
N ASN A 19 7.68 -7.12 -8.82
CA ASN A 19 6.96 -5.86 -8.64
C ASN A 19 6.27 -5.45 -9.94
N PHE A 20 6.98 -5.51 -11.05
CA PHE A 20 6.42 -5.30 -12.38
C PHE A 20 7.01 -6.29 -13.38
N SER A 21 6.30 -6.54 -14.48
CA SER A 21 6.76 -7.45 -15.54
C SER A 21 8.06 -6.97 -16.21
N TRP A 22 8.29 -5.66 -16.29
CA TRP A 22 9.55 -5.12 -16.83
C TRP A 22 10.79 -5.37 -15.93
N ASP A 23 10.59 -5.83 -14.68
CA ASP A 23 11.69 -6.27 -13.80
C ASP A 23 12.18 -7.69 -14.18
N GLU A 24 11.45 -8.39 -15.05
CA GLU A 24 11.89 -9.67 -15.61
C GLU A 24 12.86 -9.46 -16.78
N PRO A 25 13.87 -10.32 -16.97
CA PRO A 25 14.88 -10.14 -18.02
C PRO A 25 14.31 -10.07 -19.43
N ASP A 26 13.17 -10.74 -19.69
CA ASP A 26 12.48 -10.77 -20.98
C ASP A 26 11.14 -10.00 -20.96
N GLN A 27 10.90 -9.24 -19.90
CA GLN A 27 9.70 -8.42 -19.67
C GLN A 27 8.37 -9.22 -19.72
N LYS A 28 8.43 -10.53 -19.49
CA LYS A 28 7.24 -11.38 -19.48
C LYS A 28 6.78 -11.67 -18.07
N LEU A 29 5.48 -11.75 -17.91
CA LEU A 29 4.86 -12.13 -16.65
C LEU A 29 5.25 -13.55 -16.25
N ARG A 30 5.84 -13.72 -15.05
CA ARG A 30 6.28 -15.01 -14.51
C ARG A 30 5.87 -15.20 -13.07
N ILE A 31 5.54 -16.43 -12.73
CA ILE A 31 5.35 -16.85 -11.34
C ILE A 31 6.71 -17.41 -10.86
N ASN A 32 7.38 -16.68 -9.98
CA ASN A 32 8.73 -16.99 -9.50
C ASN A 32 8.75 -17.91 -8.28
N PHE A 33 7.61 -18.06 -7.58
CA PHE A 33 7.43 -19.01 -6.47
C PHE A 33 5.97 -19.44 -6.37
N ALA A 34 5.70 -20.51 -5.66
CA ALA A 34 4.34 -21.02 -5.50
C ALA A 34 3.41 -19.95 -4.87
N PRO A 35 2.33 -19.52 -5.54
CA PRO A 35 1.42 -18.51 -5.02
C PRO A 35 0.87 -18.87 -3.64
N GLY A 36 0.94 -17.93 -2.71
CA GLY A 36 0.53 -18.11 -1.32
C GLY A 36 1.62 -18.68 -0.40
N SER A 37 2.80 -19.05 -0.91
CA SER A 37 3.86 -19.66 -0.08
C SER A 37 4.66 -18.64 0.72
N ARG A 38 4.81 -17.43 0.21
CA ARG A 38 5.55 -16.33 0.88
C ARG A 38 5.11 -14.96 0.39
N TYR A 39 5.45 -13.95 1.17
CA TYR A 39 5.28 -12.54 0.79
C TYR A 39 6.42 -12.10 -0.15
N SER A 40 6.06 -11.38 -1.20
CA SER A 40 6.96 -10.54 -1.99
C SER A 40 6.12 -9.46 -2.67
N TYR A 41 6.41 -8.18 -2.38
CA TYR A 41 5.64 -7.06 -2.91
C TYR A 41 5.51 -7.13 -4.43
N SER A 42 4.32 -6.89 -4.95
CA SER A 42 4.03 -6.98 -6.38
C SER A 42 2.95 -5.97 -6.78
N GLY A 43 3.34 -4.93 -7.48
CA GLY A 43 2.42 -4.03 -8.19
C GLY A 43 1.73 -4.74 -9.34
N GLU A 44 2.42 -5.66 -10.02
CA GLU A 44 1.86 -6.49 -11.10
C GLU A 44 0.67 -7.33 -10.61
N GLY A 45 0.76 -7.90 -9.40
CA GLY A 45 -0.37 -8.63 -8.80
C GLY A 45 -1.60 -7.73 -8.62
N ILE A 46 -1.40 -6.47 -8.23
CA ILE A 46 -2.49 -5.49 -8.07
C ILE A 46 -3.05 -5.06 -9.45
N ILE A 47 -2.21 -4.93 -10.46
CA ILE A 47 -2.66 -4.66 -11.85
C ILE A 47 -3.50 -5.82 -12.38
N LEU A 48 -3.08 -7.07 -12.13
CA LEU A 48 -3.86 -8.25 -12.52
C LEU A 48 -5.17 -8.37 -11.75
N LEU A 49 -5.22 -7.93 -10.49
CA LEU A 49 -6.48 -7.82 -9.76
C LEU A 49 -7.44 -6.83 -10.44
N GLN A 50 -6.94 -5.67 -10.88
CA GLN A 50 -7.74 -4.74 -11.68
C GLN A 50 -8.25 -5.42 -12.96
N PHE A 51 -7.38 -6.09 -13.71
CA PHE A 51 -7.76 -6.81 -14.91
C PHE A 51 -8.88 -7.83 -14.63
N ALA A 52 -8.76 -8.60 -13.55
CA ALA A 52 -9.79 -9.57 -13.16
C ALA A 52 -11.13 -8.89 -12.80
N ILE A 53 -11.12 -7.75 -12.15
CA ILE A 53 -12.33 -6.97 -11.86
C ILE A 53 -12.94 -6.43 -13.16
N GLU A 54 -12.13 -5.86 -14.04
CA GLU A 54 -12.62 -5.22 -15.25
C GLU A 54 -13.08 -6.23 -16.30
N GLN A 55 -12.30 -7.26 -16.57
CA GLN A 55 -12.63 -8.26 -17.58
C GLN A 55 -13.52 -9.38 -17.05
N GLY A 56 -13.37 -9.77 -15.79
CA GLY A 56 -14.13 -10.87 -15.20
C GLY A 56 -15.50 -10.44 -14.68
N LEU A 57 -15.65 -9.22 -14.19
CA LEU A 57 -16.90 -8.74 -13.62
C LEU A 57 -17.56 -7.63 -14.47
N GLY A 58 -16.91 -7.18 -15.56
CA GLY A 58 -17.40 -6.09 -16.40
C GLY A 58 -17.47 -4.73 -15.69
N LEU A 59 -16.73 -4.57 -14.59
CA LEU A 59 -16.69 -3.33 -13.82
C LEU A 59 -15.52 -2.47 -14.26
N LYS A 60 -15.64 -1.16 -14.10
CA LYS A 60 -14.53 -0.23 -14.32
C LYS A 60 -13.98 0.23 -12.96
N LEU A 61 -12.74 -0.09 -12.66
CA LEU A 61 -12.16 0.17 -11.34
C LEU A 61 -12.27 1.62 -10.91
N GLY A 62 -11.99 2.58 -11.81
CA GLY A 62 -12.10 4.01 -11.49
C GLY A 62 -13.52 4.43 -11.10
N GLU A 63 -14.54 3.95 -11.81
CA GLU A 63 -15.95 4.21 -11.51
C GLU A 63 -16.37 3.58 -10.16
N GLU A 64 -15.91 2.35 -9.90
CA GLU A 64 -16.19 1.66 -8.64
C GLU A 64 -15.49 2.33 -7.44
N MET A 65 -14.25 2.80 -7.61
CA MET A 65 -13.55 3.58 -6.59
C MET A 65 -14.27 4.90 -6.31
N GLN A 66 -14.69 5.62 -7.35
CA GLN A 66 -15.47 6.84 -7.20
C GLN A 66 -16.72 6.58 -6.37
N ARG A 67 -17.58 5.66 -6.82
CA ARG A 67 -18.87 5.38 -6.21
C ARG A 67 -18.80 4.76 -4.82
N ARG A 68 -17.90 3.78 -4.62
CA ARG A 68 -17.84 2.98 -3.37
C ARG A 68 -16.96 3.58 -2.30
N VAL A 69 -15.99 4.42 -2.69
CA VAL A 69 -15.00 4.96 -1.79
C VAL A 69 -15.07 6.49 -1.77
N PHE A 70 -14.80 7.16 -2.89
CA PHE A 70 -14.61 8.61 -2.86
C PHE A 70 -15.90 9.36 -2.53
N ASP A 71 -17.00 9.03 -3.19
CA ASP A 71 -18.31 9.65 -2.89
C ASP A 71 -18.78 9.31 -1.47
N ARG A 72 -18.58 8.06 -1.07
CA ARG A 72 -19.02 7.58 0.25
C ARG A 72 -18.34 8.29 1.40
N PHE A 73 -17.05 8.59 1.28
CA PHE A 73 -16.27 9.29 2.30
C PHE A 73 -16.19 10.80 2.06
N GLY A 74 -16.84 11.32 1.03
CA GLY A 74 -16.79 12.73 0.67
C GLY A 74 -15.38 13.19 0.24
N MET A 75 -14.65 12.35 -0.48
CA MET A 75 -13.29 12.61 -0.96
C MET A 75 -13.33 13.36 -2.29
N THR A 76 -13.75 14.62 -2.25
CA THR A 76 -14.01 15.44 -3.44
C THR A 76 -12.75 15.85 -4.22
N ASN A 77 -11.58 15.82 -3.55
CA ASN A 77 -10.27 16.11 -4.15
C ASN A 77 -9.46 14.82 -4.37
N THR A 78 -10.14 13.74 -4.73
CA THR A 78 -9.51 12.44 -4.99
C THR A 78 -10.02 11.87 -6.30
N SER A 79 -9.12 11.31 -7.11
CA SER A 79 -9.48 10.67 -8.37
C SER A 79 -8.44 9.61 -8.76
N MET A 80 -8.87 8.59 -9.51
CA MET A 80 -7.97 7.59 -10.13
C MET A 80 -7.43 8.05 -11.49
N MET A 81 -7.90 9.16 -12.00
CA MET A 81 -7.45 9.77 -13.26
C MET A 81 -7.33 11.28 -13.04
N TRP A 82 -6.53 11.93 -13.89
CA TRP A 82 -6.40 13.38 -13.87
C TRP A 82 -7.74 14.09 -14.01
N ARG A 83 -7.89 15.14 -13.22
CA ARG A 83 -9.03 16.07 -13.30
C ARG A 83 -8.51 17.50 -13.46
N PRO A 84 -8.97 18.26 -14.50
CA PRO A 84 -8.49 19.62 -14.75
C PRO A 84 -8.70 20.60 -13.58
N ASP A 85 -9.72 20.37 -12.74
CA ASP A 85 -9.99 21.21 -11.57
C ASP A 85 -8.92 21.05 -10.46
N PHE A 86 -8.08 20.00 -10.52
CA PHE A 86 -6.96 19.81 -9.60
C PHE A 86 -5.77 20.73 -9.88
N ALA A 87 -5.65 21.27 -11.09
CA ALA A 87 -4.50 22.07 -11.51
C ALA A 87 -4.16 23.24 -10.59
N LYS A 88 -5.15 23.81 -9.90
CA LYS A 88 -4.94 24.96 -9.00
C LYS A 88 -4.24 24.59 -7.67
N ASN A 89 -4.30 23.32 -7.28
CA ASN A 89 -3.76 22.82 -6.00
C ASN A 89 -2.84 21.62 -6.22
N LEU A 90 -2.26 21.53 -7.39
CA LEU A 90 -1.35 20.46 -7.75
C LEU A 90 0.01 20.64 -7.06
N ALA A 91 0.60 19.54 -6.63
CA ALA A 91 1.97 19.48 -6.15
C ALA A 91 2.82 18.65 -7.11
N ASP A 92 3.88 19.23 -7.63
CA ASP A 92 4.92 18.47 -8.34
C ASP A 92 5.71 17.61 -7.35
N GLY A 93 6.29 16.51 -7.85
CA GLY A 93 7.13 15.64 -7.07
C GLY A 93 8.59 16.10 -7.01
N TRP A 94 9.32 15.69 -5.96
CA TRP A 94 10.75 15.97 -5.81
C TRP A 94 11.54 14.67 -5.66
N LYS A 95 12.45 14.44 -6.60
CA LYS A 95 13.31 13.24 -6.63
C LYS A 95 14.41 13.29 -5.56
N ALA A 96 15.03 12.15 -5.32
CA ALA A 96 16.14 12.04 -4.36
C ALA A 96 17.34 12.94 -4.70
N ASP A 97 17.59 13.23 -5.98
CA ASP A 97 18.62 14.15 -6.47
C ASP A 97 18.20 15.66 -6.41
N GLY A 98 17.01 15.95 -5.91
CA GLY A 98 16.46 17.29 -5.80
C GLY A 98 15.83 17.83 -7.07
N LYS A 99 15.69 17.03 -8.13
CA LYS A 99 14.98 17.44 -9.34
C LYS A 99 13.48 17.36 -9.17
N VAL A 100 12.79 18.30 -9.77
CA VAL A 100 11.33 18.30 -9.85
C VAL A 100 10.88 17.26 -10.90
N GLU A 101 9.89 16.47 -10.55
CA GLU A 101 9.12 15.64 -11.47
C GLU A 101 7.73 16.24 -11.59
N PRO A 102 7.39 16.82 -12.76
CA PRO A 102 6.06 17.35 -12.99
C PRO A 102 4.99 16.27 -12.81
N HIS A 103 3.83 16.68 -12.32
CA HIS A 103 2.70 15.76 -12.17
C HIS A 103 2.32 15.14 -13.52
N ASP A 104 2.02 13.84 -13.49
CA ASP A 104 1.54 13.08 -14.65
C ASP A 104 0.01 13.19 -14.77
N GLU A 105 -0.47 13.84 -15.82
CA GLU A 105 -1.89 13.98 -16.13
C GLU A 105 -2.47 12.66 -16.69
N ARG A 106 -2.53 11.65 -15.85
CA ARG A 106 -2.92 10.28 -16.22
C ARG A 106 -4.36 10.17 -16.70
N SER A 107 -4.53 9.67 -17.92
CA SER A 107 -5.83 9.41 -18.53
C SER A 107 -6.38 8.01 -18.27
N LYS A 108 -5.64 7.15 -17.54
CA LYS A 108 -6.02 5.76 -17.29
C LYS A 108 -5.88 5.42 -15.81
N THR A 109 -6.88 4.73 -15.27
CA THR A 109 -6.82 4.14 -13.94
C THR A 109 -5.80 3.01 -13.89
N ARG A 110 -4.94 3.04 -12.87
CA ARG A 110 -4.03 1.93 -12.51
C ARG A 110 -4.18 1.65 -11.02
N ALA A 111 -4.59 0.44 -10.65
CA ALA A 111 -4.79 0.05 -9.26
C ALA A 111 -3.53 0.20 -8.41
N ALA A 112 -2.36 -0.01 -9.03
CA ALA A 112 -1.07 0.03 -8.33
C ALA A 112 -0.44 1.44 -8.22
N GLY A 113 -1.12 2.53 -8.60
CA GLY A 113 -0.51 3.85 -8.41
C GLY A 113 -0.99 4.98 -9.31
N SER A 114 -2.29 5.19 -9.47
CA SER A 114 -2.78 6.34 -10.25
C SER A 114 -3.68 7.29 -9.44
N MET A 115 -3.77 7.13 -8.13
CA MET A 115 -4.66 7.96 -7.33
C MET A 115 -4.00 9.29 -6.98
N ASP A 116 -4.65 10.38 -7.39
CA ASP A 116 -4.40 11.72 -6.84
C ASP A 116 -5.33 11.95 -5.66
N THR A 117 -4.81 12.53 -4.58
CA THR A 117 -5.59 12.76 -3.37
C THR A 117 -5.04 13.94 -2.56
N SER A 118 -5.80 14.36 -1.57
CA SER A 118 -5.38 15.34 -0.57
C SER A 118 -5.32 14.72 0.83
N ILE A 119 -4.55 15.33 1.72
CA ILE A 119 -4.48 14.89 3.13
C ILE A 119 -5.86 14.94 3.82
N ALA A 120 -6.68 15.93 3.48
CA ALA A 120 -8.03 16.07 4.02
C ALA A 120 -8.93 14.88 3.62
N ASP A 121 -8.85 14.44 2.36
CA ASP A 121 -9.64 13.32 1.88
C ASP A 121 -9.15 11.99 2.45
N MET A 122 -7.83 11.79 2.51
CA MET A 122 -7.26 10.61 3.17
C MET A 122 -7.62 10.54 4.66
N ALA A 123 -7.69 11.69 5.35
CA ALA A 123 -8.15 11.73 6.74
C ALA A 123 -9.61 11.31 6.90
N LYS A 124 -10.50 11.74 5.98
CA LYS A 124 -11.91 11.29 5.96
C LYS A 124 -12.01 9.79 5.76
N PHE A 125 -11.27 9.25 4.77
CA PHE A 125 -11.20 7.81 4.51
C PHE A 125 -10.72 7.03 5.73
N ALA A 126 -9.57 7.41 6.30
CA ALA A 126 -9.00 6.71 7.44
C ALA A 126 -9.92 6.76 8.68
N ALA A 127 -10.50 7.92 8.97
CA ALA A 127 -11.44 8.08 10.07
C ALA A 127 -12.70 7.21 9.87
N GLY A 128 -13.28 7.22 8.68
CA GLY A 128 -14.43 6.39 8.35
C GLY A 128 -14.10 4.89 8.41
N PHE A 129 -12.96 4.48 7.86
CA PHE A 129 -12.49 3.10 7.94
C PHE A 129 -12.30 2.65 9.40
N MET A 130 -11.72 3.50 10.26
CA MET A 130 -11.54 3.18 11.68
C MET A 130 -12.87 3.06 12.44
N ARG A 131 -13.88 3.82 12.05
CA ARG A 131 -15.25 3.68 12.58
C ARG A 131 -16.02 2.49 12.00
N GLY A 132 -15.44 1.78 11.00
CA GLY A 132 -16.10 0.64 10.33
C GLY A 132 -17.09 1.04 9.25
N GLU A 133 -16.99 2.26 8.73
CA GLU A 133 -17.84 2.74 7.64
C GLU A 133 -17.37 2.13 6.29
N GLY A 134 -18.31 1.97 5.37
CA GLY A 134 -18.02 1.53 4.00
C GLY A 134 -17.80 0.03 3.81
N ILE A 135 -17.61 -0.71 4.89
CA ILE A 135 -17.25 -2.13 4.87
C ILE A 135 -17.91 -2.84 6.07
N SER A 136 -18.30 -4.09 5.91
CA SER A 136 -18.86 -4.86 7.03
C SER A 136 -17.78 -5.13 8.09
N ALA A 137 -18.20 -5.25 9.37
CA ALA A 137 -17.29 -5.61 10.46
C ALA A 137 -16.52 -6.91 10.16
N LYS A 138 -17.19 -7.90 9.55
CA LYS A 138 -16.57 -9.15 9.11
C LYS A 138 -15.49 -8.93 8.06
N SER A 139 -15.76 -8.12 7.04
CA SER A 139 -14.80 -7.84 5.97
C SER A 139 -13.61 -7.02 6.49
N ARG A 140 -13.86 -6.03 7.37
CA ARG A 140 -12.80 -5.27 8.01
C ARG A 140 -11.89 -6.15 8.86
N ALA A 141 -12.48 -7.03 9.68
CA ALA A 141 -11.72 -7.99 10.48
C ALA A 141 -10.87 -8.92 9.59
N GLU A 142 -11.42 -9.39 8.46
CA GLU A 142 -10.69 -10.21 7.51
C GLU A 142 -9.55 -9.46 6.80
N MET A 143 -9.74 -8.17 6.48
CA MET A 143 -8.67 -7.32 5.91
C MET A 143 -7.50 -7.15 6.86
N LEU A 144 -7.77 -6.92 8.14
CA LEU A 144 -6.77 -6.65 9.16
C LEU A 144 -6.22 -7.92 9.82
N LYS A 145 -6.77 -9.09 9.51
CA LYS A 145 -6.26 -10.36 10.00
C LYS A 145 -4.91 -10.67 9.37
N PRO A 146 -3.89 -11.09 10.16
CA PRO A 146 -2.67 -11.66 9.61
C PRO A 146 -2.98 -12.85 8.70
N GLN A 147 -2.71 -12.71 7.39
CA GLN A 147 -3.00 -13.75 6.39
C GLN A 147 -1.77 -14.63 6.15
N LEU A 148 -0.59 -14.01 6.08
CA LEU A 148 0.67 -14.69 5.81
C LEU A 148 1.80 -13.96 6.53
N PRO A 149 2.63 -14.67 7.32
CA PRO A 149 3.81 -14.08 7.95
C PRO A 149 4.78 -13.52 6.89
N ILE A 150 5.38 -12.37 7.18
CA ILE A 150 6.43 -11.79 6.36
C ILE A 150 7.77 -12.30 6.89
N SER A 151 8.57 -12.86 6.00
CA SER A 151 9.81 -13.57 6.32
C SER A 151 11.06 -12.94 5.72
N THR A 152 10.93 -11.76 5.07
CA THR A 152 12.05 -11.05 4.45
C THR A 152 12.72 -10.07 5.42
N ALA A 153 14.00 -9.73 5.14
CA ALA A 153 14.75 -8.77 5.96
C ALA A 153 14.23 -7.34 5.80
N THR A 154 13.78 -6.99 4.60
CA THR A 154 13.23 -5.68 4.22
C THR A 154 12.09 -5.88 3.21
N GLN A 155 11.31 -4.83 2.94
CA GLN A 155 10.29 -4.87 1.91
C GLN A 155 10.91 -4.90 0.51
N PHE A 156 11.92 -4.09 0.30
CA PHE A 156 12.67 -4.00 -0.96
C PHE A 156 14.16 -4.31 -0.74
N PRO A 157 14.84 -4.85 -1.79
CA PRO A 157 14.29 -5.24 -3.09
C PRO A 157 13.32 -6.42 -2.97
N VAL A 158 12.43 -6.60 -3.95
CA VAL A 158 11.53 -7.76 -4.00
C VAL A 158 12.28 -9.07 -4.25
N MET A 159 11.63 -10.23 -4.08
CA MET A 159 12.20 -11.56 -4.33
C MET A 159 13.39 -11.93 -3.44
N GLN A 160 13.56 -11.26 -2.30
CA GLN A 160 14.60 -11.62 -1.34
C GLN A 160 14.42 -13.07 -0.83
N PRO A 161 15.52 -13.73 -0.43
CA PRO A 161 15.41 -14.99 0.29
C PRO A 161 14.67 -14.79 1.62
N GLU A 162 14.02 -15.84 2.07
CA GLU A 162 13.40 -15.84 3.38
C GLU A 162 14.47 -15.95 4.49
N LEU A 163 14.26 -15.20 5.56
CA LEU A 163 15.08 -15.32 6.75
C LEU A 163 14.83 -16.64 7.49
N PRO A 164 15.85 -17.22 8.14
CA PRO A 164 15.66 -18.26 9.14
C PRO A 164 14.60 -17.85 10.18
N VAL A 165 13.79 -18.80 10.64
CA VAL A 165 12.66 -18.52 11.56
C VAL A 165 13.08 -17.69 12.78
N ALA A 166 14.25 -17.97 13.34
CA ALA A 166 14.78 -17.24 14.53
C ALA A 166 15.11 -15.76 14.25
N GLN A 167 15.26 -15.36 12.99
CA GLN A 167 15.61 -14.00 12.58
C GLN A 167 14.40 -13.20 12.07
N ARG A 168 13.24 -13.85 11.92
CA ARG A 168 12.03 -13.20 11.44
C ARG A 168 11.44 -12.25 12.48
N LEU A 169 10.90 -11.13 12.03
CA LEU A 169 10.19 -10.21 12.91
C LEU A 169 8.88 -10.86 13.39
N LYS A 170 8.75 -11.05 14.68
CA LYS A 170 7.54 -11.61 15.29
C LYS A 170 6.38 -10.64 15.13
N GLY A 171 5.21 -11.17 14.81
CA GLY A 171 3.99 -10.37 14.65
C GLY A 171 3.91 -9.57 13.34
N LEU A 172 4.93 -9.63 12.47
CA LEU A 172 4.88 -8.99 11.15
C LEU A 172 4.23 -9.93 10.14
N ALA A 173 3.13 -9.49 9.54
CA ALA A 173 2.39 -10.25 8.56
C ALA A 173 1.72 -9.34 7.53
N VAL A 174 1.29 -9.91 6.41
CA VAL A 174 0.43 -9.19 5.47
C VAL A 174 -1.02 -9.50 5.75
N GLY A 175 -1.88 -8.48 5.72
CA GLY A 175 -3.33 -8.55 5.64
C GLY A 175 -3.81 -8.43 4.18
N LEU A 176 -5.07 -8.07 3.96
CA LEU A 176 -5.57 -7.82 2.61
C LEU A 176 -5.36 -6.35 2.24
N GLY A 177 -4.29 -6.06 1.51
CA GLY A 177 -3.90 -4.72 1.06
C GLY A 177 -3.20 -3.86 2.11
N VAL A 178 -2.87 -4.41 3.28
CA VAL A 178 -2.11 -3.73 4.36
C VAL A 178 -1.07 -4.67 4.94
N VAL A 179 -0.08 -4.12 5.62
CA VAL A 179 0.83 -4.87 6.49
C VAL A 179 0.36 -4.75 7.93
N THR A 180 0.30 -5.86 8.66
CA THR A 180 -0.08 -5.90 10.06
C THR A 180 1.14 -6.18 10.94
N PHE A 181 1.15 -5.62 12.15
CA PHE A 181 2.22 -5.83 13.12
C PHE A 181 1.67 -5.90 14.55
N ASP A 182 2.40 -6.57 15.41
CA ASP A 182 2.15 -6.56 16.85
C ASP A 182 3.26 -5.74 17.52
N GLY A 183 2.90 -4.61 18.10
CA GLY A 183 3.80 -3.68 18.75
C GLY A 183 3.51 -3.47 20.23
N ALA A 184 4.27 -2.60 20.89
CA ALA A 184 4.12 -2.29 22.31
C ALA A 184 2.72 -1.75 22.68
N GLN A 185 2.00 -1.15 21.72
CA GLN A 185 0.66 -0.63 21.92
C GLN A 185 -0.44 -1.61 21.45
N GLY A 186 -0.08 -2.86 21.18
CA GLY A 186 -0.95 -3.88 20.63
C GLY A 186 -0.85 -3.94 19.09
N ARG A 187 -1.88 -4.52 18.49
CA ARG A 187 -1.93 -4.69 17.03
C ARG A 187 -2.06 -3.35 16.30
N GLY A 188 -1.36 -3.25 15.20
CA GLY A 188 -1.49 -2.17 14.25
C GLY A 188 -1.42 -2.65 12.81
N PHE A 189 -1.66 -1.72 11.90
CA PHE A 189 -1.48 -1.96 10.47
C PHE A 189 -0.96 -0.69 9.79
N PHE A 190 -0.32 -0.87 8.66
CA PHE A 190 0.16 0.24 7.86
C PHE A 190 0.18 -0.10 6.37
N LYS A 191 0.28 0.93 5.57
CA LYS A 191 0.57 0.84 4.15
C LYS A 191 1.40 2.05 3.74
N GLY A 192 2.63 1.78 3.36
CA GLY A 192 3.47 2.74 2.68
C GLY A 192 3.17 2.80 1.18
N GLY A 193 3.71 3.79 0.53
CA GLY A 193 3.70 3.94 -0.91
C GLY A 193 4.66 5.04 -1.34
N HIS A 194 5.52 4.74 -2.30
CA HIS A 194 6.41 5.73 -2.89
C HIS A 194 6.63 5.47 -4.37
N ASN A 195 7.10 6.49 -5.04
CA ASN A 195 7.70 6.44 -6.36
C ASN A 195 9.02 7.24 -6.32
N ASP A 196 9.53 7.63 -7.47
CA ASP A 196 10.81 8.36 -7.54
C ASP A 196 10.75 9.75 -6.90
N SER A 197 9.57 10.33 -6.69
CA SER A 197 9.38 11.74 -6.31
C SER A 197 8.37 11.98 -5.20
N THR A 198 7.62 10.96 -4.78
CA THR A 198 6.62 11.08 -3.70
C THR A 198 6.76 9.95 -2.69
N ALA A 199 6.42 10.24 -1.43
CA ALA A 199 6.44 9.29 -0.34
C ALA A 199 5.19 9.45 0.53
N ASN A 200 4.56 8.35 0.89
CA ASN A 200 3.31 8.35 1.63
C ASN A 200 3.30 7.23 2.66
N MET A 201 2.64 7.46 3.78
CA MET A 201 2.42 6.45 4.81
C MET A 201 1.05 6.64 5.46
N TRP A 202 0.34 5.55 5.63
CA TRP A 202 -0.82 5.42 6.51
C TRP A 202 -0.51 4.37 7.56
N ALA A 203 -0.41 4.78 8.83
CA ALA A 203 -0.09 3.92 9.96
C ALA A 203 -1.15 4.05 11.04
N CYS A 204 -1.61 2.93 11.58
CA CYS A 204 -2.65 2.86 12.59
C CYS A 204 -2.28 1.91 13.72
N VAL A 205 -2.70 2.24 14.94
CA VAL A 205 -2.77 1.32 16.07
C VAL A 205 -4.25 1.09 16.43
N GLU A 206 -4.65 -0.18 16.53
CA GLU A 206 -6.05 -0.54 16.76
C GLU A 206 -6.54 -0.09 18.14
N LYS A 207 -5.68 -0.16 19.15
CA LYS A 207 -6.00 0.31 20.48
C LYS A 207 -6.24 1.83 20.48
N GLY A 208 -7.48 2.22 20.77
CA GLY A 208 -7.90 3.60 20.75
C GLY A 208 -8.18 4.16 19.36
N GLY A 209 -8.09 3.35 18.31
CA GLY A 209 -8.48 3.74 16.94
C GLY A 209 -7.68 4.91 16.37
N ARG A 210 -6.35 4.96 16.61
CA ARG A 210 -5.49 6.09 16.25
C ARG A 210 -4.71 5.82 14.97
N CYS A 211 -4.71 6.79 14.07
CA CYS A 211 -3.95 6.74 12.82
C CYS A 211 -3.16 8.02 12.59
N VAL A 212 -2.07 7.88 11.86
CA VAL A 212 -1.34 8.99 11.24
C VAL A 212 -1.25 8.73 9.75
N ILE A 213 -1.48 9.77 8.95
CA ILE A 213 -1.27 9.76 7.52
C ILE A 213 -0.23 10.83 7.22
N VAL A 214 0.76 10.48 6.43
CA VAL A 214 1.74 11.41 5.87
C VAL A 214 1.67 11.30 4.36
N LEU A 215 1.47 12.43 3.69
CA LEU A 215 1.59 12.56 2.25
C LEU A 215 2.72 13.55 1.97
N SER A 216 3.67 13.16 1.15
CA SER A 216 4.78 14.02 0.75
C SER A 216 4.98 13.98 -0.76
N ASN A 217 5.17 15.15 -1.32
CA ASN A 217 5.62 15.35 -2.69
C ASN A 217 7.15 15.41 -2.82
N ASP A 218 7.86 14.90 -1.83
CA ASP A 218 9.32 14.79 -1.81
C ASP A 218 9.69 13.41 -1.26
N VAL A 219 10.30 12.55 -2.09
CA VAL A 219 10.66 11.18 -1.67
C VAL A 219 11.64 11.17 -0.51
N ARG A 220 12.47 12.21 -0.35
CA ARG A 220 13.46 12.32 0.74
C ARG A 220 12.81 12.44 2.12
N ALA A 221 11.52 12.83 2.18
CA ALA A 221 10.78 12.96 3.43
C ALA A 221 10.58 11.61 4.16
N GLU A 222 10.71 10.47 3.48
CA GLU A 222 10.61 9.14 4.11
C GLU A 222 11.53 8.98 5.32
N THR A 223 12.69 9.58 5.29
CA THR A 223 13.66 9.52 6.40
C THR A 223 13.12 10.13 7.70
N ALA A 224 12.12 11.03 7.62
CA ALA A 224 11.49 11.67 8.78
C ALA A 224 10.26 10.90 9.29
N PHE A 225 9.67 10.00 8.51
CA PHE A 225 8.40 9.32 8.84
C PHE A 225 8.46 8.52 10.14
N PRO A 226 9.51 7.74 10.43
CA PRO A 226 9.61 7.02 11.70
C PRO A 226 9.49 7.94 12.90
N LYS A 227 10.29 9.01 12.93
CA LYS A 227 10.32 9.98 14.02
C LYS A 227 9.00 10.75 14.15
N LEU A 228 8.41 11.14 13.01
CA LEU A 228 7.14 11.87 12.97
C LEU A 228 5.99 11.00 13.51
N ILE A 229 5.87 9.79 13.01
CA ILE A 229 4.75 8.90 13.34
C ILE A 229 4.87 8.39 14.78
N ASP A 230 6.05 7.96 15.21
CA ASP A 230 6.28 7.56 16.61
C ASP A 230 6.18 8.74 17.57
N GLY A 231 6.50 9.97 17.14
CA GLY A 231 6.28 11.18 17.92
C GLY A 231 4.79 11.48 18.17
N ILE A 232 3.92 11.16 17.22
CA ILE A 232 2.46 11.40 17.31
C ILE A 232 1.74 10.23 17.99
N LEU A 233 2.02 9.00 17.58
CA LEU A 233 1.35 7.80 18.09
C LEU A 233 1.98 7.24 19.35
N GLY A 234 3.19 7.68 19.71
CA GLY A 234 4.06 7.03 20.69
C GLY A 234 4.82 5.85 20.08
N ALA A 235 5.68 5.21 20.85
CA ALA A 235 6.42 4.03 20.37
C ALA A 235 5.45 2.91 19.96
N THR A 236 5.22 2.79 18.68
CA THR A 236 4.26 1.85 18.10
C THR A 236 4.80 0.45 17.98
N GLY A 237 6.12 0.31 17.77
CA GLY A 237 6.77 -0.94 17.37
C GLY A 237 6.60 -1.24 15.87
N LEU A 238 6.25 -0.24 15.07
CA LEU A 238 6.17 -0.36 13.62
C LEU A 238 7.55 -0.77 13.06
N PRO A 239 7.62 -1.73 12.13
CA PRO A 239 8.89 -2.30 11.69
C PRO A 239 9.60 -1.40 10.67
N TRP A 240 10.03 -0.21 11.08
CA TRP A 240 10.62 0.82 10.22
C TRP A 240 11.81 0.31 9.40
N ARG A 241 12.67 -0.52 9.99
CA ARG A 241 13.82 -1.10 9.28
C ARG A 241 13.42 -2.10 8.20
N TRP A 242 12.26 -2.73 8.35
CA TRP A 242 11.72 -3.59 7.32
C TRP A 242 11.14 -2.76 6.18
N GLU A 243 10.39 -1.70 6.50
CA GLU A 243 9.73 -0.83 5.50
C GLU A 243 10.74 -0.02 4.69
N TYR A 244 11.66 0.68 5.36
CA TYR A 244 12.58 1.64 4.72
C TYR A 244 14.04 1.18 4.67
N GLY A 245 14.34 -0.04 5.11
CA GLY A 245 15.70 -0.59 5.12
C GLY A 245 16.53 -0.16 6.35
N PRO A 246 17.82 -0.55 6.37
CA PRO A 246 18.66 -0.42 7.56
C PRO A 246 18.95 1.02 8.01
N ALA A 247 18.81 2.00 7.12
CA ALA A 247 19.05 3.41 7.43
C ALA A 247 17.91 4.06 8.24
N ALA A 248 16.72 3.45 8.29
CA ALA A 248 15.60 3.94 9.09
C ALA A 248 15.86 3.68 10.59
N ARG A 249 16.02 4.74 11.38
CA ARG A 249 16.25 4.71 12.83
C ARG A 249 15.15 5.49 13.57
#